data_98eefd96a36f7df01f104eacce89a12a
#
_entry.id   98eefd96a36f7df01f104eacce89a12a
#
_cell.length_a   1.000
_cell.length_b   1.000
_cell.length_c   1.000
_cell.angle_alpha   90.00
_cell.angle_beta   90.00
_cell.angle_gamma   90.00
#
_symmetry.space_group_name_H-M   'P 1'
#
loop_
_entity.id
_entity.type
_entity.pdbx_description
1 polymer ?
#
loop_
_entity_poly.entity_id
_entity_poly.type
_entity_poly.pdbx_seq_one_letter_code
_entity_poly.pdbx_strand_id
1 'polypeptide(L)'
;MSTSKAQPKSLNAWLKELDSVCLPVSRDSHSRAVSALRNSNSSLREIAEQLQQSPALALAIMRGANSSKNSLGEPAANLEVALTRLGLQNAETLLNKLIPVAESDIPRPLRQLQQISRHTSHQASGLFGARLARLWHDIQCSSLLFLAPLWPLVARYPELFTAWEQRVLVGGEPASKVEQQLLGVPLLQLCLGLAEKWCLPEWILHSYRLLLNDRRQLVKCLRIAGNGEQSSQQQQRLDDDASLRRWLTLPANCIVLANGLAIAAHQSWDCKSSQRWQQLTALYLQLNLSDLQALTHQHAAQSARTHHESALWHPAEALLWPWRASHLKAEQPVLAKTEIDTWRKHCGELLREPSAFANVLQLTNCARDALQACGIQRLLILLSDRTHSRLLSQQSLGLNVPASGLSLDPSQSQVLRRLLAEAGQLR
;
A
#
# COMPACT_ATOMS: atom_id res chain seq x y z
N MET A 1 -12.51 26.25 -16.44
CA MET A 1 -13.26 25.18 -17.14
C MET A 1 -12.24 24.17 -17.68
N SER A 2 -12.02 23.08 -16.97
CA SER A 2 -11.10 22.02 -17.40
C SER A 2 -11.85 21.16 -18.42
N THR A 3 -11.45 21.22 -19.69
CA THR A 3 -11.96 20.31 -20.73
C THR A 3 -11.58 18.90 -20.32
N SER A 4 -12.56 18.11 -19.88
CA SER A 4 -12.41 16.69 -19.65
C SER A 4 -11.96 16.03 -20.97
N LYS A 5 -10.64 15.81 -21.14
CA LYS A 5 -10.14 14.99 -22.24
C LYS A 5 -10.75 13.61 -22.11
N ALA A 6 -11.32 13.10 -23.20
CA ALA A 6 -11.87 11.76 -23.25
C ALA A 6 -10.79 10.75 -22.84
N GLN A 7 -11.13 9.88 -21.89
CA GLN A 7 -10.24 8.86 -21.37
C GLN A 7 -9.79 7.88 -22.49
N PRO A 8 -8.49 7.51 -22.56
CA PRO A 8 -8.02 6.53 -23.53
C PRO A 8 -8.74 5.19 -23.38
N LYS A 9 -8.97 4.47 -24.49
CA LYS A 9 -9.68 3.18 -24.50
C LYS A 9 -8.84 2.04 -25.06
N SER A 10 -7.65 2.31 -25.58
CA SER A 10 -6.76 1.31 -26.16
C SER A 10 -5.38 1.37 -25.50
N LEU A 11 -4.65 0.26 -25.54
CA LEU A 11 -3.31 0.15 -24.99
C LEU A 11 -2.38 1.25 -25.55
N ASN A 12 -2.32 1.39 -26.87
CA ASN A 12 -1.46 2.37 -27.52
C ASN A 12 -1.82 3.83 -27.15
N ALA A 13 -3.10 4.13 -26.99
CA ALA A 13 -3.55 5.44 -26.57
C ALA A 13 -3.13 5.73 -25.12
N TRP A 14 -3.26 4.75 -24.22
CA TRP A 14 -2.78 4.84 -22.84
C TRP A 14 -1.26 5.00 -22.78
N LEU A 15 -0.49 4.20 -23.54
CA LEU A 15 0.97 4.29 -23.57
C LEU A 15 1.43 5.68 -24.04
N LYS A 16 0.76 6.26 -25.03
CA LYS A 16 1.08 7.61 -25.52
C LYS A 16 0.75 8.68 -24.49
N GLU A 17 -0.41 8.59 -23.86
CA GLU A 17 -0.87 9.55 -22.84
C GLU A 17 0.04 9.51 -21.60
N LEU A 18 0.26 8.31 -21.03
CA LEU A 18 1.00 8.17 -19.78
C LEU A 18 2.50 8.41 -19.93
N ASP A 19 3.09 8.14 -21.10
CA ASP A 19 4.48 8.48 -21.39
C ASP A 19 4.76 9.99 -21.35
N SER A 20 3.76 10.79 -21.69
CA SER A 20 3.85 12.26 -21.69
C SER A 20 3.68 12.89 -20.31
N VAL A 21 3.26 12.11 -19.31
CA VAL A 21 3.01 12.64 -17.95
C VAL A 21 4.32 12.98 -17.25
N CYS A 22 4.47 14.24 -16.88
CA CYS A 22 5.54 14.69 -16.01
C CYS A 22 5.13 14.39 -14.56
N LEU A 23 5.92 13.57 -13.87
CA LEU A 23 5.65 13.22 -12.48
C LEU A 23 6.00 14.40 -11.56
N PRO A 24 5.13 14.74 -10.59
CA PRO A 24 5.44 15.75 -9.60
C PRO A 24 6.55 15.27 -8.66
N VAL A 25 7.44 16.18 -8.28
CA VAL A 25 8.57 15.94 -7.36
C VAL A 25 8.49 16.97 -6.23
N SER A 26 8.75 16.56 -5.00
CA SER A 26 8.78 17.50 -3.88
C SER A 26 9.98 18.46 -4.01
N ARG A 27 9.78 19.74 -3.61
CA ARG A 27 10.84 20.76 -3.65
C ARG A 27 12.08 20.35 -2.88
N ASP A 28 11.89 19.75 -1.71
CA ASP A 28 13.00 19.32 -0.85
C ASP A 28 13.82 18.19 -1.48
N SER A 29 13.15 17.20 -2.05
CA SER A 29 13.84 16.09 -2.74
C SER A 29 14.57 16.59 -3.99
N HIS A 30 13.96 17.48 -4.76
CA HIS A 30 14.57 18.09 -5.93
C HIS A 30 15.81 18.89 -5.55
N SER A 31 15.72 19.79 -4.55
CA SER A 31 16.83 20.63 -4.09
C SER A 31 18.00 19.79 -3.58
N ARG A 32 17.73 18.75 -2.80
CA ARG A 32 18.76 17.82 -2.30
C ARG A 32 19.47 17.08 -3.44
N ALA A 33 18.72 16.58 -4.41
CA ALA A 33 19.28 15.88 -5.56
C ALA A 33 20.17 16.78 -6.43
N VAL A 34 19.71 18.00 -6.73
CA VAL A 34 20.50 18.98 -7.50
C VAL A 34 21.77 19.39 -6.71
N SER A 35 21.66 19.61 -5.40
CA SER A 35 22.83 19.89 -4.56
C SER A 35 23.84 18.76 -4.56
N ALA A 36 23.38 17.50 -4.50
CA ALA A 36 24.26 16.34 -4.57
C ALA A 36 24.99 16.22 -5.92
N LEU A 37 24.28 16.52 -7.03
CA LEU A 37 24.91 16.53 -8.39
C LEU A 37 25.96 17.61 -8.57
N ARG A 38 25.82 18.76 -7.89
CA ARG A 38 26.76 19.89 -7.94
C ARG A 38 27.95 19.74 -7.01
N ASN A 39 27.85 18.87 -6.02
CA ASN A 39 28.90 18.67 -5.04
C ASN A 39 30.04 17.82 -5.64
N SER A 40 31.16 18.45 -5.96
CA SER A 40 32.34 17.80 -6.52
C SER A 40 32.95 16.71 -5.61
N ASN A 41 32.63 16.72 -4.31
CA ASN A 41 33.13 15.75 -3.35
C ASN A 41 32.23 14.52 -3.23
N SER A 42 31.05 14.54 -3.82
CA SER A 42 30.11 13.42 -3.77
C SER A 42 30.52 12.36 -4.80
N SER A 43 30.60 11.10 -4.35
CA SER A 43 30.77 9.95 -5.23
C SER A 43 29.46 9.68 -6.02
N LEU A 44 29.59 9.00 -7.17
CA LEU A 44 28.40 8.57 -7.95
C LEU A 44 27.44 7.71 -7.12
N ARG A 45 27.99 6.93 -6.20
CA ARG A 45 27.21 6.11 -5.27
C ARG A 45 26.37 6.96 -4.32
N GLU A 46 26.97 7.96 -3.67
CA GLU A 46 26.25 8.87 -2.77
C GLU A 46 25.15 9.64 -3.50
N ILE A 47 25.43 10.06 -4.73
CA ILE A 47 24.43 10.72 -5.60
C ILE A 47 23.28 9.74 -5.93
N ALA A 48 23.60 8.48 -6.28
CA ALA A 48 22.63 7.46 -6.56
C ALA A 48 21.74 7.14 -5.33
N GLU A 49 22.37 7.01 -4.15
CA GLU A 49 21.67 6.80 -2.87
C GLU A 49 20.71 7.99 -2.57
N GLN A 50 21.16 9.23 -2.83
CA GLN A 50 20.32 10.41 -2.66
C GLN A 50 19.13 10.43 -3.64
N LEU A 51 19.33 10.03 -4.89
CA LEU A 51 18.28 9.93 -5.90
C LEU A 51 17.24 8.85 -5.57
N GLN A 52 17.68 7.74 -4.96
CA GLN A 52 16.77 6.65 -4.53
C GLN A 52 15.77 7.10 -3.48
N GLN A 53 16.07 8.12 -2.70
CA GLN A 53 15.15 8.70 -1.72
C GLN A 53 13.90 9.29 -2.40
N SER A 54 13.99 9.70 -3.67
CA SER A 54 12.88 10.19 -4.47
C SER A 54 12.64 9.29 -5.69
N PRO A 55 11.69 8.34 -5.63
CA PRO A 55 11.45 7.40 -6.71
C PRO A 55 11.18 8.07 -8.07
N ALA A 56 10.50 9.22 -8.08
CA ALA A 56 10.25 9.96 -9.32
C ALA A 56 11.53 10.52 -9.95
N LEU A 57 12.49 10.99 -9.14
CA LEU A 57 13.81 11.44 -9.63
C LEU A 57 14.63 10.27 -10.15
N ALA A 58 14.63 9.14 -9.43
CA ALA A 58 15.28 7.91 -9.86
C ALA A 58 14.76 7.44 -11.23
N LEU A 59 13.43 7.46 -11.42
CA LEU A 59 12.83 7.13 -12.71
C LEU A 59 13.25 8.12 -13.82
N ALA A 60 13.28 9.42 -13.52
CA ALA A 60 13.67 10.43 -14.50
C ALA A 60 15.11 10.20 -15.00
N ILE A 61 16.05 9.93 -14.09
CA ILE A 61 17.45 9.62 -14.44
C ILE A 61 17.54 8.32 -15.25
N MET A 62 16.86 7.24 -14.84
CA MET A 62 16.86 5.98 -15.58
C MET A 62 16.30 6.13 -16.98
N ARG A 63 15.16 6.82 -17.15
CA ARG A 63 14.58 7.10 -18.48
C ARG A 63 15.50 7.97 -19.33
N GLY A 64 16.13 8.99 -18.72
CA GLY A 64 17.07 9.85 -19.42
C GLY A 64 18.30 9.10 -19.95
N ALA A 65 18.86 8.23 -19.12
CA ALA A 65 20.02 7.41 -19.47
C ALA A 65 19.72 6.35 -20.56
N ASN A 66 18.49 5.80 -20.53
CA ASN A 66 18.06 4.73 -21.44
C ASN A 66 17.31 5.26 -22.67
N SER A 67 17.22 6.59 -22.86
CA SER A 67 16.61 7.16 -24.06
C SER A 67 17.43 6.78 -25.30
N SER A 68 16.75 6.64 -26.46
CA SER A 68 17.35 6.20 -27.73
C SER A 68 18.60 6.99 -28.19
N LYS A 69 18.74 8.24 -27.71
CA LYS A 69 19.93 9.07 -27.98
C LYS A 69 21.18 8.65 -27.20
N ASN A 70 20.99 7.96 -26.09
CA ASN A 70 22.07 7.58 -25.15
C ASN A 70 22.25 6.06 -25.06
N SER A 71 21.50 5.25 -25.82
CA SER A 71 21.55 3.79 -25.75
C SER A 71 22.78 3.23 -26.47
N LEU A 72 23.87 3.08 -25.72
CA LEU A 72 25.05 2.30 -26.11
C LEU A 72 24.89 0.89 -25.51
N GLY A 73 24.16 -0.01 -26.17
CA GLY A 73 23.99 -1.39 -25.72
C GLY A 73 22.78 -1.63 -24.80
N GLU A 74 22.94 -2.51 -23.79
CA GLU A 74 21.88 -2.87 -22.84
C GLU A 74 21.42 -1.69 -21.96
N PRO A 75 20.16 -1.64 -21.54
CA PRO A 75 19.67 -0.63 -20.62
C PRO A 75 20.51 -0.54 -19.33
N ALA A 76 20.63 0.64 -18.70
CA ALA A 76 21.28 0.78 -17.42
C ALA A 76 20.54 -0.06 -16.37
N ALA A 77 21.25 -0.92 -15.65
CA ALA A 77 20.67 -1.82 -14.67
C ALA A 77 20.37 -1.13 -13.33
N ASN A 78 21.12 -0.06 -13.01
CA ASN A 78 21.00 0.69 -11.77
C ASN A 78 21.35 2.18 -11.96
N LEU A 79 21.15 2.99 -10.91
CA LEU A 79 21.33 4.44 -10.97
C LEU A 79 22.79 4.88 -11.15
N GLU A 80 23.77 4.16 -10.63
CA GLU A 80 25.17 4.50 -10.82
C GLU A 80 25.57 4.37 -12.31
N VAL A 81 25.14 3.27 -12.94
CA VAL A 81 25.34 3.06 -14.39
C VAL A 81 24.59 4.11 -15.20
N ALA A 82 23.37 4.45 -14.78
CA ALA A 82 22.57 5.49 -15.43
C ALA A 82 23.24 6.86 -15.36
N LEU A 83 23.76 7.26 -14.20
CA LEU A 83 24.52 8.51 -14.00
C LEU A 83 25.81 8.53 -14.81
N THR A 84 26.54 7.41 -14.86
CA THR A 84 27.76 7.28 -15.68
C THR A 84 27.48 7.51 -17.16
N ARG A 85 26.40 6.93 -17.67
CA ARG A 85 26.00 7.08 -19.09
C ARG A 85 25.52 8.48 -19.44
N LEU A 86 24.71 9.06 -18.55
CA LEU A 86 24.10 10.36 -18.77
C LEU A 86 25.11 11.49 -18.59
N GLY A 87 26.04 11.32 -17.65
CA GLY A 87 26.93 12.36 -17.17
C GLY A 87 26.23 13.32 -16.20
N LEU A 88 26.97 13.86 -15.22
CA LEU A 88 26.40 14.69 -14.15
C LEU A 88 25.73 15.98 -14.67
N GLN A 89 26.32 16.64 -15.68
CA GLN A 89 25.75 17.86 -16.28
C GLN A 89 24.41 17.61 -16.97
N ASN A 90 24.32 16.49 -17.72
CA ASN A 90 23.04 16.14 -18.36
C ASN A 90 22.01 15.69 -17.33
N ALA A 91 22.42 14.99 -16.27
CA ALA A 91 21.57 14.62 -15.15
C ALA A 91 21.01 15.88 -14.47
N GLU A 92 21.85 16.87 -14.15
CA GLU A 92 21.40 18.15 -13.59
C GLU A 92 20.45 18.88 -14.53
N THR A 93 20.79 18.96 -15.82
CA THR A 93 19.92 19.59 -16.85
C THR A 93 18.56 18.92 -16.93
N LEU A 94 18.52 17.59 -16.81
CA LEU A 94 17.30 16.80 -16.79
C LEU A 94 16.44 17.13 -15.56
N LEU A 95 17.07 17.14 -14.38
CA LEU A 95 16.35 17.45 -13.14
C LEU A 95 15.83 18.89 -13.12
N ASN A 96 16.59 19.85 -13.62
CA ASN A 96 16.18 21.26 -13.72
C ASN A 96 14.97 21.49 -14.67
N LYS A 97 14.63 20.53 -15.54
CA LYS A 97 13.42 20.56 -16.37
C LYS A 97 12.17 20.12 -15.62
N LEU A 98 12.32 19.44 -14.49
CA LEU A 98 11.19 19.03 -13.66
C LEU A 98 10.66 20.24 -12.88
N ILE A 99 9.35 20.25 -12.66
CA ILE A 99 8.68 21.33 -11.90
C ILE A 99 8.50 20.84 -10.46
N PRO A 100 9.29 21.36 -9.49
CA PRO A 100 9.13 20.98 -8.09
C PRO A 100 7.83 21.58 -7.52
N VAL A 101 7.07 20.77 -6.81
CA VAL A 101 5.81 21.17 -6.16
C VAL A 101 5.90 21.00 -4.64
N ALA A 102 4.98 21.59 -3.90
CA ALA A 102 4.86 21.29 -2.49
C ALA A 102 4.43 19.82 -2.32
N GLU A 103 4.86 19.16 -1.26
CA GLU A 103 4.53 17.75 -1.01
C GLU A 103 3.02 17.53 -0.88
N SER A 104 2.30 18.50 -0.30
CA SER A 104 0.84 18.51 -0.21
C SER A 104 0.14 18.46 -1.57
N ASP A 105 0.78 18.99 -2.63
CA ASP A 105 0.22 19.08 -3.97
C ASP A 105 0.41 17.78 -4.77
N ILE A 106 1.21 16.85 -4.25
CA ILE A 106 1.39 15.53 -4.84
C ILE A 106 0.22 14.64 -4.41
N PRO A 107 -0.52 14.03 -5.35
CA PRO A 107 -1.64 13.17 -5.01
C PRO A 107 -1.27 12.09 -3.98
N ARG A 108 -2.06 11.98 -2.90
CA ARG A 108 -1.80 11.01 -1.82
C ARG A 108 -1.65 9.57 -2.32
N PRO A 109 -2.48 9.05 -3.26
CA PRO A 109 -2.27 7.71 -3.80
C PRO A 109 -0.91 7.54 -4.48
N LEU A 110 -0.40 8.57 -5.17
CA LEU A 110 0.93 8.53 -5.78
C LEU A 110 2.03 8.45 -4.72
N ARG A 111 1.96 9.29 -3.69
CA ARG A 111 2.91 9.25 -2.56
C ARG A 111 2.89 7.89 -1.87
N GLN A 112 1.70 7.30 -1.67
CA GLN A 112 1.55 5.97 -1.08
C GLN A 112 2.21 4.88 -1.94
N LEU A 113 2.03 4.89 -3.27
CA LEU A 113 2.71 3.96 -4.17
C LEU A 113 4.23 4.13 -4.16
N GLN A 114 4.73 5.36 -4.12
CA GLN A 114 6.16 5.63 -4.00
C GLN A 114 6.72 5.18 -2.65
N GLN A 115 5.95 5.29 -1.57
CA GLN A 115 6.32 4.73 -0.27
C GLN A 115 6.37 3.20 -0.30
N ILE A 116 5.42 2.53 -0.94
CA ILE A 116 5.47 1.08 -1.17
C ILE A 116 6.75 0.71 -1.93
N SER A 117 7.10 1.47 -2.97
CA SER A 117 8.32 1.23 -3.75
C SER A 117 9.60 1.39 -2.92
N ARG A 118 9.68 2.40 -2.06
CA ARG A 118 10.80 2.57 -1.11
C ARG A 118 10.88 1.40 -0.13
N HIS A 119 9.74 1.02 0.45
CA HIS A 119 9.67 -0.16 1.34
C HIS A 119 10.10 -1.43 0.61
N THR A 120 9.64 -1.64 -0.63
CA THR A 120 10.06 -2.78 -1.46
C THR A 120 11.57 -2.81 -1.66
N SER A 121 12.18 -1.67 -1.98
CA SER A 121 13.62 -1.54 -2.16
C SER A 121 14.41 -1.91 -0.90
N HIS A 122 13.93 -1.50 0.27
CA HIS A 122 14.50 -1.90 1.56
C HIS A 122 14.35 -3.39 1.84
N GLN A 123 13.16 -3.96 1.61
CA GLN A 123 12.92 -5.40 1.75
C GLN A 123 13.83 -6.19 0.82
N ALA A 124 13.97 -5.76 -0.43
CA ALA A 124 14.81 -6.42 -1.41
C ALA A 124 16.29 -6.43 -0.98
N SER A 125 16.80 -5.29 -0.54
CA SER A 125 18.20 -5.17 -0.06
C SER A 125 18.44 -6.05 1.15
N GLY A 126 17.53 -6.05 2.12
CA GLY A 126 17.70 -6.82 3.35
C GLY A 126 17.57 -8.32 3.16
N LEU A 127 16.57 -8.78 2.38
CA LEU A 127 16.29 -10.19 2.22
C LEU A 127 17.20 -10.88 1.19
N PHE A 128 17.57 -10.18 0.12
CA PHE A 128 18.29 -10.80 -1.00
C PHE A 128 19.75 -10.33 -1.13
N GLY A 129 20.11 -9.22 -0.48
CA GLY A 129 21.44 -8.62 -0.60
C GLY A 129 22.57 -9.54 -0.18
N ALA A 130 22.43 -10.31 0.91
CA ALA A 130 23.45 -11.25 1.38
C ALA A 130 23.66 -12.41 0.38
N ARG A 131 22.57 -12.94 -0.22
CA ARG A 131 22.62 -14.07 -1.16
C ARG A 131 23.10 -13.65 -2.55
N LEU A 132 22.82 -12.42 -2.95
CA LEU A 132 23.07 -11.86 -4.29
C LEU A 132 23.94 -10.61 -4.22
N ALA A 133 25.00 -10.64 -3.39
CA ALA A 133 25.80 -9.47 -3.05
C ALA A 133 26.38 -8.69 -4.24
N ARG A 134 26.68 -9.37 -5.35
CA ARG A 134 27.18 -8.71 -6.58
C ARG A 134 26.09 -7.96 -7.36
N LEU A 135 24.82 -8.28 -7.12
CA LEU A 135 23.67 -7.79 -7.88
C LEU A 135 22.76 -6.88 -7.01
N TRP A 136 23.19 -6.55 -5.81
CA TRP A 136 22.32 -5.87 -4.85
C TRP A 136 21.86 -4.49 -5.31
N HIS A 137 22.71 -3.72 -6.02
CA HIS A 137 22.33 -2.41 -6.59
C HIS A 137 21.25 -2.56 -7.66
N ASP A 138 21.35 -3.60 -8.52
CA ASP A 138 20.38 -3.87 -9.58
C ASP A 138 19.05 -4.32 -8.97
N ILE A 139 19.11 -5.18 -7.93
CA ILE A 139 17.93 -5.64 -7.19
C ILE A 139 17.23 -4.46 -6.52
N GLN A 140 17.98 -3.61 -5.84
CA GLN A 140 17.48 -2.45 -5.12
C GLN A 140 16.79 -1.47 -6.09
N CYS A 141 17.47 -1.11 -7.18
CA CYS A 141 16.94 -0.19 -8.19
C CYS A 141 15.71 -0.77 -8.90
N SER A 142 15.78 -2.03 -9.34
CA SER A 142 14.65 -2.69 -10.01
C SER A 142 13.44 -2.84 -9.09
N SER A 143 13.65 -3.16 -7.80
CA SER A 143 12.58 -3.24 -6.81
C SER A 143 11.93 -1.89 -6.56
N LEU A 144 12.72 -0.80 -6.51
CA LEU A 144 12.23 0.56 -6.37
C LEU A 144 11.34 0.97 -7.56
N LEU A 145 11.76 0.62 -8.78
CA LEU A 145 11.14 1.08 -10.01
C LEU A 145 10.08 0.11 -10.56
N PHE A 146 9.85 -1.03 -9.92
CA PHE A 146 8.87 -2.00 -10.40
C PHE A 146 7.46 -1.41 -10.53
N LEU A 147 7.01 -0.59 -9.59
CA LEU A 147 5.70 0.09 -9.66
C LEU A 147 5.72 1.40 -10.46
N ALA A 148 6.86 1.82 -10.99
CA ALA A 148 7.00 3.10 -11.71
C ALA A 148 6.02 3.25 -12.89
N PRO A 149 5.70 2.22 -13.68
CA PRO A 149 4.71 2.33 -14.75
C PRO A 149 3.29 2.72 -14.30
N LEU A 150 2.95 2.50 -13.02
CA LEU A 150 1.66 2.92 -12.45
C LEU A 150 1.63 4.40 -12.06
N TRP A 151 2.77 5.02 -11.77
CA TRP A 151 2.81 6.37 -11.22
C TRP A 151 2.19 7.43 -12.13
N PRO A 152 2.39 7.43 -13.48
CA PRO A 152 1.72 8.39 -14.35
C PRO A 152 0.20 8.24 -14.36
N LEU A 153 -0.32 7.01 -14.29
CA LEU A 153 -1.75 6.76 -14.19
C LEU A 153 -2.32 7.39 -12.92
N VAL A 154 -1.66 7.16 -11.78
CA VAL A 154 -2.10 7.69 -10.48
C VAL A 154 -1.88 9.20 -10.37
N ALA A 155 -0.83 9.74 -10.97
CA ALA A 155 -0.59 11.18 -11.01
C ALA A 155 -1.67 11.93 -11.83
N ARG A 156 -2.10 11.32 -12.94
CA ARG A 156 -3.02 11.98 -13.90
C ARG A 156 -4.49 11.66 -13.62
N TYR A 157 -4.77 10.45 -13.11
CA TYR A 157 -6.12 9.92 -12.89
C TYR A 157 -6.23 9.27 -11.50
N PRO A 158 -5.98 10.00 -10.41
CA PRO A 158 -5.99 9.43 -9.05
C PRO A 158 -7.33 8.80 -8.69
N GLU A 159 -8.44 9.35 -9.20
CA GLU A 159 -9.80 8.82 -9.00
C GLU A 159 -10.01 7.44 -9.62
N LEU A 160 -9.40 7.17 -10.79
CA LEU A 160 -9.49 5.84 -11.42
C LEU A 160 -8.75 4.79 -10.60
N PHE A 161 -7.59 5.15 -10.06
CA PHE A 161 -6.82 4.25 -9.21
C PHE A 161 -7.55 3.99 -7.89
N THR A 162 -8.10 5.02 -7.27
CA THR A 162 -8.91 4.89 -6.05
C THR A 162 -10.14 4.01 -6.29
N ALA A 163 -10.83 4.18 -7.43
CA ALA A 163 -11.95 3.32 -7.80
C ALA A 163 -11.53 1.86 -8.02
N TRP A 164 -10.38 1.64 -8.66
CA TRP A 164 -9.80 0.31 -8.84
C TRP A 164 -9.47 -0.35 -7.49
N GLU A 165 -8.77 0.37 -6.61
CA GLU A 165 -8.39 -0.08 -5.27
C GLU A 165 -9.63 -0.45 -4.44
N GLN A 166 -10.64 0.42 -4.42
CA GLN A 166 -11.86 0.20 -3.68
C GLN A 166 -12.62 -1.05 -4.17
N ARG A 167 -12.69 -1.26 -5.48
CA ARG A 167 -13.44 -2.40 -6.06
C ARG A 167 -12.65 -3.71 -5.97
N VAL A 168 -11.35 -3.68 -6.24
CA VAL A 168 -10.52 -4.90 -6.28
C VAL A 168 -10.03 -5.30 -4.89
N LEU A 169 -9.40 -4.37 -4.15
CA LEU A 169 -8.76 -4.71 -2.88
C LEU A 169 -9.75 -4.73 -1.71
N VAL A 170 -10.72 -3.83 -1.69
CA VAL A 170 -11.72 -3.77 -0.61
C VAL A 170 -12.95 -4.60 -0.96
N GLY A 171 -13.49 -4.43 -2.17
CA GLY A 171 -14.71 -5.12 -2.64
C GLY A 171 -14.48 -6.56 -3.10
N GLY A 172 -13.21 -6.97 -3.36
CA GLY A 172 -12.88 -8.32 -3.81
C GLY A 172 -13.36 -8.66 -5.22
N GLU A 173 -13.72 -7.65 -6.03
CA GLU A 173 -14.11 -7.89 -7.43
C GLU A 173 -12.91 -8.41 -8.24
N PRO A 174 -13.14 -9.27 -9.25
CA PRO A 174 -12.07 -9.73 -10.13
C PRO A 174 -11.37 -8.55 -10.84
N ALA A 175 -10.05 -8.42 -10.64
CA ALA A 175 -9.26 -7.31 -11.19
C ALA A 175 -9.44 -7.17 -12.71
N SER A 176 -9.42 -8.29 -13.46
CA SER A 176 -9.62 -8.28 -14.92
C SER A 176 -10.93 -7.63 -15.35
N LYS A 177 -12.02 -7.85 -14.60
CA LYS A 177 -13.34 -7.24 -14.86
C LYS A 177 -13.31 -5.73 -14.60
N VAL A 178 -12.73 -5.33 -13.46
CA VAL A 178 -12.65 -3.93 -13.06
C VAL A 178 -11.75 -3.14 -14.00
N GLU A 179 -10.58 -3.68 -14.35
CA GLU A 179 -9.63 -3.08 -15.29
C GLU A 179 -10.25 -2.88 -16.67
N GLN A 180 -10.97 -3.88 -17.17
CA GLN A 180 -11.68 -3.75 -18.45
C GLN A 180 -12.74 -2.64 -18.42
N GLN A 181 -13.44 -2.47 -17.31
CA GLN A 181 -14.46 -1.43 -17.15
C GLN A 181 -13.86 -0.02 -16.98
N LEU A 182 -12.79 0.10 -16.17
CA LEU A 182 -12.19 1.39 -15.85
C LEU A 182 -11.18 1.85 -16.90
N LEU A 183 -10.37 0.94 -17.43
CA LEU A 183 -9.24 1.27 -18.30
C LEU A 183 -9.43 0.79 -19.75
N GLY A 184 -10.28 -0.22 -19.98
CA GLY A 184 -10.43 -0.90 -21.27
C GLY A 184 -9.24 -1.82 -21.61
N VAL A 185 -8.25 -1.93 -20.74
CA VAL A 185 -7.03 -2.75 -20.92
C VAL A 185 -6.57 -3.34 -19.59
N PRO A 186 -5.91 -4.52 -19.60
CA PRO A 186 -5.32 -5.09 -18.40
C PRO A 186 -4.17 -4.22 -17.86
N LEU A 187 -4.16 -3.97 -16.55
CA LEU A 187 -3.18 -3.09 -15.90
C LEU A 187 -1.74 -3.60 -16.06
N LEU A 188 -1.52 -4.91 -15.95
CA LEU A 188 -0.18 -5.49 -16.14
C LEU A 188 0.35 -5.33 -17.56
N GLN A 189 -0.53 -5.39 -18.59
CA GLN A 189 -0.12 -5.13 -19.99
C GLN A 189 0.28 -3.66 -20.17
N LEU A 190 -0.46 -2.76 -19.56
CA LEU A 190 -0.12 -1.34 -19.55
C LEU A 190 1.24 -1.09 -18.89
N CYS A 191 1.48 -1.71 -17.73
CA CYS A 191 2.75 -1.61 -17.02
C CYS A 191 3.92 -2.15 -17.82
N LEU A 192 3.77 -3.32 -18.44
CA LEU A 192 4.81 -3.90 -19.31
C LEU A 192 5.09 -2.97 -20.50
N GLY A 193 4.06 -2.50 -21.19
CA GLY A 193 4.23 -1.62 -22.36
C GLY A 193 4.93 -0.31 -22.02
N LEU A 194 4.65 0.31 -20.84
CA LEU A 194 5.38 1.49 -20.38
C LEU A 194 6.81 1.16 -19.97
N ALA A 195 7.04 0.05 -19.27
CA ALA A 195 8.37 -0.39 -18.88
C ALA A 195 9.28 -0.66 -20.11
N GLU A 196 8.75 -1.31 -21.14
CA GLU A 196 9.44 -1.52 -22.42
C GLU A 196 9.72 -0.20 -23.15
N LYS A 197 8.73 0.67 -23.24
CA LYS A 197 8.87 2.00 -23.86
C LYS A 197 9.93 2.87 -23.18
N TRP A 198 10.07 2.76 -21.85
CA TRP A 198 11.05 3.49 -21.07
C TRP A 198 12.41 2.79 -20.98
N CYS A 199 12.54 1.63 -21.60
CA CYS A 199 13.74 0.78 -21.52
C CYS A 199 14.19 0.57 -20.07
N LEU A 200 13.24 0.25 -19.18
CA LEU A 200 13.55 -0.05 -17.78
C LEU A 200 14.43 -1.32 -17.69
N PRO A 201 15.15 -1.53 -16.57
CA PRO A 201 16.00 -2.71 -16.39
C PRO A 201 15.31 -4.02 -16.73
N GLU A 202 16.03 -4.96 -17.37
CA GLU A 202 15.47 -6.23 -17.83
C GLU A 202 14.82 -7.06 -16.71
N TRP A 203 15.27 -6.89 -15.47
CA TRP A 203 14.69 -7.55 -14.29
C TRP A 203 13.24 -7.12 -14.03
N ILE A 204 12.91 -5.86 -14.31
CA ILE A 204 11.53 -5.35 -14.23
C ILE A 204 10.69 -5.96 -15.37
N LEU A 205 11.22 -5.95 -16.59
CA LEU A 205 10.54 -6.53 -17.76
C LEU A 205 10.28 -8.03 -17.56
N HIS A 206 11.31 -8.77 -17.10
CA HIS A 206 11.19 -10.17 -16.75
C HIS A 206 10.07 -10.41 -15.74
N SER A 207 10.01 -9.59 -14.70
CA SER A 207 9.00 -9.70 -13.65
C SER A 207 7.57 -9.49 -14.19
N TYR A 208 7.36 -8.52 -15.06
CA TYR A 208 6.06 -8.32 -15.72
C TYR A 208 5.71 -9.45 -16.67
N ARG A 209 6.67 -9.93 -17.47
CA ARG A 209 6.48 -11.08 -18.37
C ARG A 209 6.14 -12.36 -17.60
N LEU A 210 6.79 -12.60 -16.47
CA LEU A 210 6.46 -13.70 -15.56
C LEU A 210 5.02 -13.63 -15.07
N LEU A 211 4.56 -12.46 -14.62
CA LEU A 211 3.20 -12.27 -14.12
C LEU A 211 2.13 -12.41 -15.23
N LEU A 212 2.47 -12.08 -16.46
CA LEU A 212 1.56 -12.17 -17.62
C LEU A 212 1.54 -13.57 -18.24
N ASN A 213 2.72 -14.12 -18.53
CA ASN A 213 2.87 -15.29 -19.41
C ASN A 213 3.13 -16.58 -18.63
N ASP A 214 3.95 -16.52 -17.56
CA ASP A 214 4.40 -17.69 -16.79
C ASP A 214 3.74 -17.84 -15.43
N ARG A 215 2.55 -17.27 -15.29
CA ARG A 215 1.78 -17.30 -14.04
C ARG A 215 1.58 -18.70 -13.47
N ARG A 216 1.59 -19.73 -14.32
CA ARG A 216 1.45 -21.14 -13.92
C ARG A 216 2.57 -21.58 -12.98
N GLN A 217 3.82 -21.19 -13.25
CA GLN A 217 4.99 -21.51 -12.42
C GLN A 217 4.84 -20.86 -11.03
N LEU A 218 4.50 -19.58 -11.01
CA LEU A 218 4.26 -18.86 -9.76
C LEU A 218 3.15 -19.52 -8.92
N VAL A 219 2.04 -19.93 -9.55
CA VAL A 219 0.93 -20.61 -8.86
C VAL A 219 1.35 -21.97 -8.31
N LYS A 220 2.17 -22.75 -9.05
CA LYS A 220 2.72 -24.02 -8.57
C LYS A 220 3.61 -23.80 -7.34
N CYS A 221 4.53 -22.84 -7.39
CA CYS A 221 5.41 -22.48 -6.26
C CYS A 221 4.60 -22.03 -5.03
N LEU A 222 3.56 -21.21 -5.23
CA LEU A 222 2.66 -20.80 -4.16
C LEU A 222 1.90 -21.96 -3.51
N ARG A 223 1.51 -22.97 -4.29
CA ARG A 223 0.87 -24.19 -3.74
C ARG A 223 1.84 -25.00 -2.91
N ILE A 224 3.07 -25.22 -3.38
CA ILE A 224 4.09 -25.96 -2.64
C ILE A 224 4.41 -25.24 -1.33
N ALA A 225 4.63 -23.92 -1.40
CA ALA A 225 4.93 -23.10 -0.22
C ALA A 225 3.79 -23.07 0.81
N GLY A 226 2.52 -23.12 0.36
CA GLY A 226 1.33 -22.99 1.22
C GLY A 226 0.80 -24.28 1.81
N ASN A 227 1.27 -25.46 1.40
CA ASN A 227 0.68 -26.73 1.80
C ASN A 227 1.00 -27.17 3.24
N GLY A 228 1.79 -26.43 4.01
CA GLY A 228 2.12 -26.79 5.42
C GLY A 228 2.88 -28.12 5.56
N GLU A 229 3.40 -28.66 4.47
CA GLU A 229 4.14 -29.91 4.43
C GLU A 229 5.50 -29.77 5.13
N GLN A 230 6.02 -30.90 5.63
CA GLN A 230 7.39 -30.92 6.17
C GLN A 230 8.39 -30.50 5.08
N SER A 231 9.44 -29.79 5.45
CA SER A 231 10.48 -29.29 4.54
C SER A 231 11.03 -30.36 3.58
N SER A 232 11.10 -31.62 4.04
CA SER A 232 11.52 -32.78 3.24
C SER A 232 10.56 -33.08 2.07
N GLN A 233 9.25 -32.99 2.29
CA GLN A 233 8.25 -33.22 1.24
C GLN A 233 8.19 -32.05 0.24
N GLN A 234 8.37 -30.84 0.71
CA GLN A 234 8.51 -29.68 -0.16
C GLN A 234 9.76 -29.81 -1.04
N GLN A 235 10.89 -30.22 -0.46
CA GLN A 235 12.12 -30.46 -1.20
C GLN A 235 11.96 -31.57 -2.25
N GLN A 236 11.32 -32.68 -1.90
CA GLN A 236 11.09 -33.78 -2.84
C GLN A 236 10.26 -33.32 -4.05
N ARG A 237 9.18 -32.53 -3.83
CA ARG A 237 8.39 -31.97 -4.94
C ARG A 237 9.16 -31.00 -5.84
N LEU A 238 10.10 -30.27 -5.26
CA LEU A 238 11.00 -29.40 -6.03
C LEU A 238 12.02 -30.20 -6.81
N ASP A 239 12.46 -31.32 -6.27
CA ASP A 239 13.41 -32.24 -6.94
C ASP A 239 12.76 -32.97 -8.12
N ASP A 240 11.46 -33.22 -8.05
CA ASP A 240 10.68 -33.83 -9.11
C ASP A 240 10.37 -32.87 -10.29
N ASP A 241 10.44 -31.54 -10.09
CA ASP A 241 10.14 -30.53 -11.12
C ASP A 241 11.33 -29.59 -11.37
N ALA A 242 12.15 -29.92 -12.38
CA ALA A 242 13.31 -29.15 -12.77
C ALA A 242 12.97 -27.69 -13.15
N SER A 243 11.74 -27.43 -13.65
CA SER A 243 11.30 -26.09 -14.02
C SER A 243 11.04 -25.23 -12.81
N LEU A 244 10.49 -25.80 -11.73
CA LEU A 244 10.29 -25.11 -10.45
C LEU A 244 11.61 -24.80 -9.75
N ARG A 245 12.55 -25.76 -9.75
CA ARG A 245 13.91 -25.52 -9.22
C ARG A 245 14.58 -24.36 -9.92
N ARG A 246 14.53 -24.37 -11.27
CA ARG A 246 15.08 -23.27 -12.07
C ARG A 246 14.43 -21.93 -11.72
N TRP A 247 13.12 -21.91 -11.56
CA TRP A 247 12.39 -20.71 -11.15
C TRP A 247 12.87 -20.19 -9.77
N LEU A 248 13.01 -21.08 -8.78
CA LEU A 248 13.47 -20.74 -7.43
C LEU A 248 14.96 -20.36 -7.36
N THR A 249 15.75 -20.64 -8.37
CA THR A 249 17.16 -20.23 -8.44
C THR A 249 17.39 -18.99 -9.29
N LEU A 250 16.37 -18.51 -10.03
CA LEU A 250 16.50 -17.36 -10.91
C LEU A 250 16.54 -16.05 -10.12
N PRO A 251 17.67 -15.29 -10.13
CA PRO A 251 17.82 -14.09 -9.32
C PRO A 251 16.77 -13.02 -9.62
N ALA A 252 16.36 -12.86 -10.88
CA ALA A 252 15.38 -11.87 -11.29
C ALA A 252 14.01 -12.03 -10.58
N ASN A 253 13.67 -13.22 -10.08
CA ASN A 253 12.40 -13.46 -9.38
C ASN A 253 12.35 -12.77 -8.00
N CYS A 254 13.50 -12.36 -7.44
CA CYS A 254 13.52 -11.60 -6.19
C CYS A 254 12.74 -10.27 -6.29
N ILE A 255 12.64 -9.67 -7.49
CA ILE A 255 11.88 -8.44 -7.72
C ILE A 255 10.38 -8.66 -7.48
N VAL A 256 9.83 -9.76 -8.04
CA VAL A 256 8.41 -10.12 -7.82
C VAL A 256 8.15 -10.45 -6.34
N LEU A 257 9.08 -11.17 -5.71
CA LEU A 257 8.96 -11.56 -4.31
C LEU A 257 8.98 -10.34 -3.38
N ALA A 258 9.95 -9.44 -3.54
CA ALA A 258 10.06 -8.22 -2.73
C ALA A 258 8.82 -7.32 -2.90
N ASN A 259 8.35 -7.13 -4.14
CA ASN A 259 7.16 -6.32 -4.41
C ASN A 259 5.90 -7.01 -3.88
N GLY A 260 5.76 -8.32 -4.07
CA GLY A 260 4.64 -9.09 -3.53
C GLY A 260 4.53 -8.99 -2.02
N LEU A 261 5.66 -9.12 -1.31
CA LEU A 261 5.73 -8.95 0.15
C LEU A 261 5.33 -7.54 0.57
N ALA A 262 5.95 -6.52 -0.01
CA ALA A 262 5.71 -5.13 0.39
C ALA A 262 4.27 -4.69 0.10
N ILE A 263 3.73 -4.96 -1.10
CA ILE A 263 2.35 -4.62 -1.47
C ILE A 263 1.36 -5.31 -0.53
N ALA A 264 1.57 -6.61 -0.26
CA ALA A 264 0.69 -7.37 0.62
C ALA A 264 0.77 -6.87 2.09
N ALA A 265 1.97 -6.54 2.58
CA ALA A 265 2.15 -5.96 3.92
C ALA A 265 1.47 -4.59 4.05
N HIS A 266 1.49 -3.76 3.00
CA HIS A 266 0.77 -2.48 2.98
C HIS A 266 -0.76 -2.66 3.01
N GLN A 267 -1.28 -3.82 2.62
CA GLN A 267 -2.69 -4.16 2.83
C GLN A 267 -2.92 -4.62 4.27
N SER A 268 -2.24 -5.66 4.71
CA SER A 268 -2.23 -6.17 6.10
C SER A 268 -1.22 -7.30 6.24
N TRP A 269 -0.59 -7.43 7.42
CA TRP A 269 0.30 -8.55 7.73
C TRP A 269 -0.42 -9.90 7.84
N ASP A 270 -1.65 -9.90 8.30
CA ASP A 270 -2.47 -11.09 8.58
C ASP A 270 -3.33 -11.54 7.39
N CYS A 271 -3.35 -10.79 6.28
CA CYS A 271 -4.13 -11.17 5.13
C CYS A 271 -3.54 -12.40 4.40
N LYS A 272 -4.43 -13.18 3.77
CA LYS A 272 -4.03 -14.38 3.00
C LYS A 272 -2.97 -14.09 1.94
N SER A 273 -3.00 -12.90 1.35
CA SER A 273 -2.00 -12.49 0.36
C SER A 273 -0.62 -12.35 0.99
N SER A 274 -0.52 -11.68 2.14
CA SER A 274 0.74 -11.51 2.88
C SER A 274 1.33 -12.86 3.28
N GLN A 275 0.52 -13.75 3.86
CA GLN A 275 0.96 -15.10 4.24
C GLN A 275 1.51 -15.89 3.04
N ARG A 276 0.82 -15.85 1.88
CA ARG A 276 1.28 -16.54 0.66
C ARG A 276 2.62 -16.02 0.16
N TRP A 277 2.81 -14.70 0.15
CA TRP A 277 4.08 -14.11 -0.28
C TRP A 277 5.21 -14.41 0.71
N GLN A 278 4.93 -14.41 2.01
CA GLN A 278 5.90 -14.80 3.03
C GLN A 278 6.33 -16.27 2.85
N GLN A 279 5.36 -17.19 2.72
CA GLN A 279 5.66 -18.62 2.50
C GLN A 279 6.48 -18.85 1.22
N LEU A 280 6.11 -18.19 0.11
CA LEU A 280 6.84 -18.32 -1.14
C LEU A 280 8.26 -17.75 -1.04
N THR A 281 8.44 -16.63 -0.35
CA THR A 281 9.76 -16.03 -0.15
C THR A 281 10.62 -16.87 0.79
N ALA A 282 10.03 -17.46 1.82
CA ALA A 282 10.70 -18.42 2.71
C ALA A 282 11.22 -19.63 1.91
N LEU A 283 10.38 -20.19 1.04
CA LEU A 283 10.77 -21.28 0.15
C LEU A 283 11.92 -20.86 -0.81
N TYR A 284 11.84 -19.68 -1.41
CA TYR A 284 12.87 -19.15 -2.30
C TYR A 284 14.22 -18.95 -1.59
N LEU A 285 14.19 -18.42 -0.36
CA LEU A 285 15.38 -18.15 0.44
C LEU A 285 15.86 -19.38 1.22
N GLN A 286 15.08 -20.45 1.24
CA GLN A 286 15.34 -21.66 2.05
C GLN A 286 15.42 -21.33 3.55
N LEU A 287 14.53 -20.46 4.02
CA LEU A 287 14.40 -20.04 5.41
C LEU A 287 13.13 -20.63 6.02
N ASN A 288 13.13 -20.78 7.35
CA ASN A 288 11.90 -21.03 8.08
C ASN A 288 10.98 -19.81 7.99
N LEU A 289 9.67 -20.05 8.02
CA LEU A 289 8.70 -18.96 7.90
C LEU A 289 8.83 -17.95 9.04
N SER A 290 9.08 -18.41 10.27
CA SER A 290 9.30 -17.55 11.45
C SER A 290 10.49 -16.61 11.28
N ASP A 291 11.60 -17.13 10.74
CA ASP A 291 12.83 -16.34 10.53
C ASP A 291 12.60 -15.32 9.43
N LEU A 292 11.93 -15.70 8.33
CA LEU A 292 11.56 -14.77 7.29
C LEU A 292 10.63 -13.67 7.83
N GLN A 293 9.63 -14.00 8.64
CA GLN A 293 8.72 -13.02 9.23
C GLN A 293 9.47 -12.03 10.12
N ALA A 294 10.37 -12.51 10.98
CA ALA A 294 11.21 -11.64 11.79
C ALA A 294 12.04 -10.67 10.94
N LEU A 295 12.71 -11.16 9.90
CA LEU A 295 13.48 -10.32 8.97
C LEU A 295 12.60 -9.31 8.23
N THR A 296 11.45 -9.75 7.71
CA THR A 296 10.51 -8.89 6.97
C THR A 296 9.98 -7.77 7.86
N HIS A 297 9.63 -8.06 9.10
CA HIS A 297 9.19 -7.07 10.09
C HIS A 297 10.32 -6.11 10.47
N GLN A 298 11.55 -6.62 10.67
CA GLN A 298 12.72 -5.79 10.95
C GLN A 298 12.99 -4.79 9.82
N HIS A 299 12.95 -5.25 8.56
CA HIS A 299 13.15 -4.37 7.40
C HIS A 299 12.01 -3.38 7.21
N ALA A 300 10.76 -3.75 7.52
CA ALA A 300 9.65 -2.82 7.52
C ALA A 300 9.83 -1.71 8.57
N ALA A 301 10.25 -2.07 9.80
CA ALA A 301 10.53 -1.09 10.84
C ALA A 301 11.69 -0.16 10.46
N GLN A 302 12.75 -0.70 9.84
CA GLN A 302 13.89 0.08 9.37
C GLN A 302 13.49 1.03 8.23
N SER A 303 12.70 0.56 7.26
CA SER A 303 12.16 1.39 6.18
C SER A 303 11.31 2.55 6.72
N ALA A 304 10.46 2.30 7.71
CA ALA A 304 9.66 3.34 8.34
C ALA A 304 10.51 4.40 9.04
N ARG A 305 11.61 4.02 9.71
CA ARG A 305 12.53 4.98 10.35
C ARG A 305 13.18 5.91 9.33
N THR A 306 13.48 5.39 8.15
CA THR A 306 14.17 6.16 7.09
C THR A 306 13.20 7.04 6.30
N HIS A 307 11.95 6.62 6.14
CA HIS A 307 10.98 7.23 5.21
C HIS A 307 9.60 7.43 5.83
N HIS A 308 9.56 7.95 7.07
CA HIS A 308 8.28 8.20 7.72
C HIS A 308 7.60 9.44 7.15
N GLU A 309 6.39 9.26 6.62
CA GLU A 309 5.47 10.33 6.25
C GLU A 309 4.19 10.15 7.07
N SER A 310 3.91 11.06 8.01
CA SER A 310 2.77 10.96 8.94
C SER A 310 1.40 10.85 8.25
N ALA A 311 1.29 11.36 7.02
CA ALA A 311 0.07 11.32 6.23
C ALA A 311 -0.14 10.01 5.46
N LEU A 312 0.87 9.11 5.42
CA LEU A 312 0.85 7.87 4.66
C LEU A 312 0.86 6.65 5.59
N TRP A 313 0.25 5.58 5.13
CA TRP A 313 0.27 4.30 5.83
C TRP A 313 1.57 3.55 5.56
N HIS A 314 2.22 3.05 6.63
CA HIS A 314 3.35 2.15 6.55
C HIS A 314 3.08 0.89 7.41
N PRO A 315 3.37 -0.35 6.91
CA PRO A 315 3.02 -1.58 7.63
C PRO A 315 3.77 -1.75 8.95
N ALA A 316 4.89 -1.05 9.18
CA ALA A 316 5.55 -1.01 10.48
C ALA A 316 4.65 -0.48 11.61
N GLU A 317 3.67 0.35 11.29
CA GLU A 317 2.71 0.88 12.26
C GLU A 317 1.80 -0.23 12.84
N ALA A 318 1.63 -1.34 12.10
CA ALA A 318 0.82 -2.48 12.52
C ALA A 318 1.61 -3.63 13.16
N LEU A 319 2.92 -3.49 13.38
CA LEU A 319 3.74 -4.56 13.98
C LEU A 319 3.38 -4.86 15.43
N LEU A 320 2.94 -3.83 16.17
CA LEU A 320 2.52 -3.97 17.57
C LEU A 320 1.01 -4.19 17.71
N TRP A 321 0.23 -3.81 16.70
CA TRP A 321 -1.21 -3.87 16.72
C TRP A 321 -1.76 -4.29 15.36
N PRO A 322 -2.60 -5.34 15.26
CA PRO A 322 -3.06 -5.90 13.98
C PRO A 322 -4.16 -5.03 13.34
N TRP A 323 -3.94 -3.73 13.24
CA TRP A 323 -4.88 -2.81 12.61
C TRP A 323 -4.72 -2.84 11.10
N ARG A 324 -5.83 -2.81 10.38
CA ARG A 324 -5.83 -2.66 8.93
C ARG A 324 -5.55 -1.21 8.57
N ALA A 325 -4.83 -1.00 7.48
CA ALA A 325 -4.49 0.32 6.95
C ALA A 325 -5.70 1.28 6.85
N SER A 326 -6.86 0.76 6.47
CA SER A 326 -8.10 1.52 6.36
C SER A 326 -8.60 2.12 7.68
N HIS A 327 -8.27 1.52 8.82
CA HIS A 327 -8.66 2.05 10.12
C HIS A 327 -7.79 3.21 10.60
N LEU A 328 -6.49 3.21 10.21
CA LEU A 328 -5.53 4.20 10.71
C LEU A 328 -5.50 5.48 9.88
N LYS A 329 -5.82 5.39 8.60
CA LYS A 329 -5.74 6.53 7.67
C LYS A 329 -7.10 6.92 7.06
N ALA A 330 -8.19 6.39 7.59
CA ALA A 330 -9.51 6.93 7.27
C ALA A 330 -9.48 8.42 7.65
N GLU A 331 -9.69 9.29 6.67
CA GLU A 331 -9.97 10.68 6.97
C GLU A 331 -11.17 10.67 7.91
N GLN A 332 -10.98 11.18 9.12
CA GLN A 332 -12.13 11.43 9.98
C GLN A 332 -13.04 12.35 9.17
N PRO A 333 -14.29 11.95 8.91
CA PRO A 333 -15.18 12.82 8.18
C PRO A 333 -15.19 14.15 8.93
N VAL A 334 -14.80 15.22 8.24
CA VAL A 334 -14.91 16.57 8.78
C VAL A 334 -16.40 16.80 8.95
N LEU A 335 -16.89 16.68 10.19
CA LEU A 335 -18.30 16.89 10.48
C LEU A 335 -18.70 18.26 9.97
N ALA A 336 -19.77 18.33 9.19
CA ALA A 336 -20.29 19.60 8.74
C ALA A 336 -20.64 20.47 9.97
N LYS A 337 -20.49 21.77 9.85
CA LYS A 337 -20.76 22.71 10.98
C LYS A 337 -22.16 22.51 11.56
N THR A 338 -23.13 22.19 10.71
CA THR A 338 -24.52 21.84 11.09
C THR A 338 -24.60 20.55 11.92
N GLU A 339 -23.74 19.57 11.69
CA GLU A 339 -23.68 18.32 12.47
C GLU A 339 -23.08 18.57 13.85
N ILE A 340 -22.04 19.42 13.94
CA ILE A 340 -21.45 19.82 15.20
C ILE A 340 -22.45 20.59 16.06
N ASP A 341 -23.23 21.50 15.50
CA ASP A 341 -24.22 22.27 16.22
C ASP A 341 -25.38 21.39 16.69
N THR A 342 -25.81 20.41 15.87
CA THR A 342 -26.80 19.39 16.21
C THR A 342 -26.31 18.52 17.36
N TRP A 343 -25.07 18.03 17.29
CA TRP A 343 -24.43 17.30 18.38
C TRP A 343 -24.41 18.09 19.69
N ARG A 344 -23.95 19.35 19.65
CA ARG A 344 -23.88 20.22 20.84
C ARG A 344 -25.26 20.41 21.46
N LYS A 345 -26.29 20.59 20.63
CA LYS A 345 -27.67 20.72 21.11
C LYS A 345 -28.12 19.47 21.86
N HIS A 346 -27.97 18.28 21.28
CA HIS A 346 -28.38 17.03 21.94
C HIS A 346 -27.54 16.73 23.19
N CYS A 347 -26.24 17.01 23.18
CA CYS A 347 -25.42 16.90 24.38
C CYS A 347 -25.85 17.87 25.47
N GLY A 348 -26.23 19.10 25.12
CA GLY A 348 -26.78 20.07 26.07
C GLY A 348 -28.11 19.61 26.71
N GLU A 349 -28.96 18.95 25.92
CA GLU A 349 -30.22 18.36 26.42
C GLU A 349 -29.95 17.17 27.35
N LEU A 350 -28.97 16.31 27.03
CA LEU A 350 -28.58 15.13 27.82
C LEU A 350 -27.97 15.52 29.18
N LEU A 351 -27.20 16.62 29.22
CA LEU A 351 -26.47 17.09 30.41
C LEU A 351 -27.32 18.07 31.27
N ARG A 352 -28.53 18.36 30.85
CA ARG A 352 -29.38 19.33 31.58
C ARG A 352 -29.88 18.78 32.91
N GLU A 353 -29.70 19.51 33.95
CA GLU A 353 -30.26 19.24 35.29
C GLU A 353 -31.30 20.30 35.68
N PRO A 354 -32.52 19.93 36.09
CA PRO A 354 -33.10 18.58 36.09
C PRO A 354 -33.30 18.06 34.64
N SER A 355 -33.33 16.73 34.47
CA SER A 355 -33.49 16.10 33.19
C SER A 355 -34.75 16.57 32.46
N ALA A 356 -34.62 16.96 31.21
CA ALA A 356 -35.73 17.39 30.36
C ALA A 356 -36.58 16.24 29.79
N PHE A 357 -36.15 14.98 30.02
CA PHE A 357 -36.78 13.81 29.39
C PHE A 357 -37.88 13.22 30.27
N ALA A 358 -39.08 13.07 29.72
CA ALA A 358 -40.20 12.50 30.41
C ALA A 358 -40.10 10.96 30.58
N ASN A 359 -39.32 10.29 29.73
CA ASN A 359 -39.20 8.84 29.78
C ASN A 359 -37.83 8.39 29.14
N VAL A 360 -37.49 7.14 29.43
CA VAL A 360 -36.24 6.51 28.95
C VAL A 360 -36.12 6.46 27.43
N LEU A 361 -37.25 6.32 26.72
CA LEU A 361 -37.26 6.27 25.26
C LEU A 361 -36.81 7.63 24.66
N GLN A 362 -37.26 8.75 25.22
CA GLN A 362 -36.85 10.08 24.80
C GLN A 362 -35.33 10.30 25.07
N LEU A 363 -34.85 9.86 26.23
CA LEU A 363 -33.43 9.92 26.58
C LEU A 363 -32.57 9.13 25.60
N THR A 364 -32.96 7.87 25.32
CA THR A 364 -32.19 7.01 24.41
C THR A 364 -32.26 7.45 22.96
N ASN A 365 -33.37 8.07 22.52
CA ASN A 365 -33.48 8.72 21.21
C ASN A 365 -32.51 9.91 21.12
N CYS A 366 -32.50 10.80 22.11
CA CYS A 366 -31.60 11.94 22.12
C CYS A 366 -30.11 11.49 22.14
N ALA A 367 -29.80 10.45 22.91
CA ALA A 367 -28.45 9.85 22.91
C ALA A 367 -28.07 9.25 21.55
N ARG A 368 -29.00 8.54 20.88
CA ARG A 368 -28.79 8.02 19.55
C ARG A 368 -28.51 9.16 18.55
N ASP A 369 -29.32 10.19 18.57
CA ASP A 369 -29.22 11.32 17.64
C ASP A 369 -27.94 12.14 17.89
N ALA A 370 -27.52 12.30 19.13
CA ALA A 370 -26.23 12.89 19.48
C ALA A 370 -25.05 12.07 18.91
N LEU A 371 -25.09 10.75 19.10
CA LEU A 371 -24.03 9.86 18.61
C LEU A 371 -24.01 9.76 17.07
N GLN A 372 -25.19 9.79 16.44
CA GLN A 372 -25.30 9.85 14.98
C GLN A 372 -24.72 11.15 14.42
N ALA A 373 -24.98 12.29 15.09
CA ALA A 373 -24.41 13.58 14.70
C ALA A 373 -22.89 13.65 14.88
N CYS A 374 -22.29 12.77 15.69
CA CYS A 374 -20.82 12.57 15.79
C CYS A 374 -20.24 11.70 14.67
N GLY A 375 -21.04 11.24 13.69
CA GLY A 375 -20.63 10.37 12.63
C GLY A 375 -20.58 8.87 12.98
N ILE A 376 -21.15 8.46 14.12
CA ILE A 376 -21.26 7.05 14.49
C ILE A 376 -22.30 6.38 13.58
N GLN A 377 -21.81 5.44 12.75
CA GLN A 377 -22.66 4.74 11.76
C GLN A 377 -23.32 3.48 12.31
N ARG A 378 -22.80 2.89 13.38
CA ARG A 378 -23.32 1.68 14.00
C ARG A 378 -23.40 1.86 15.49
N LEU A 379 -24.60 1.72 16.03
CA LEU A 379 -24.87 1.92 17.45
C LEU A 379 -25.91 0.92 17.93
N LEU A 380 -25.73 0.41 19.14
CA LEU A 380 -26.72 -0.36 19.87
C LEU A 380 -26.78 0.16 21.31
N ILE A 381 -27.93 0.70 21.73
CA ILE A 381 -28.17 1.14 23.10
C ILE A 381 -28.94 0.03 23.82
N LEU A 382 -28.31 -0.48 24.86
CA LEU A 382 -28.85 -1.52 25.73
C LEU A 382 -29.20 -0.92 27.09
N LEU A 383 -30.33 -1.30 27.65
CA LEU A 383 -30.69 -0.98 29.02
C LEU A 383 -30.74 -2.26 29.85
N SER A 384 -30.22 -2.14 31.07
CA SER A 384 -30.35 -3.21 32.06
C SER A 384 -31.77 -3.26 32.62
N ASP A 385 -32.28 -4.46 32.79
CA ASP A 385 -33.54 -4.65 33.52
C ASP A 385 -33.36 -4.31 35.02
N ARG A 386 -34.44 -4.23 35.77
CA ARG A 386 -34.42 -3.88 37.19
C ARG A 386 -33.64 -4.88 38.04
N THR A 387 -33.48 -6.09 37.58
CA THR A 387 -32.76 -7.17 38.29
C THR A 387 -31.32 -7.30 37.85
N HIS A 388 -30.86 -6.49 36.88
CA HIS A 388 -29.54 -6.56 36.24
C HIS A 388 -29.23 -7.92 35.63
N SER A 389 -30.25 -8.72 35.37
CA SER A 389 -30.12 -10.07 34.82
C SER A 389 -30.09 -10.10 33.28
N ARG A 390 -30.64 -9.06 32.64
CA ARG A 390 -30.73 -8.95 31.17
C ARG A 390 -30.47 -7.54 30.68
N LEU A 391 -29.86 -7.44 29.51
CA LEU A 391 -29.69 -6.21 28.75
C LEU A 391 -30.67 -6.24 27.58
N LEU A 392 -31.57 -5.28 27.53
CA LEU A 392 -32.60 -5.15 26.52
C LEU A 392 -32.25 -4.05 25.53
N SER A 393 -32.31 -4.33 24.24
CA SER A 393 -32.03 -3.30 23.22
C SER A 393 -33.19 -2.28 23.16
N GLN A 394 -32.83 -1.00 23.24
CA GLN A 394 -33.77 0.12 23.15
C GLN A 394 -33.67 0.83 21.79
N GLN A 395 -32.45 1.05 21.31
CA GLN A 395 -32.19 1.75 20.06
C GLN A 395 -31.09 1.06 19.28
N SER A 396 -31.19 1.06 17.96
CA SER A 396 -30.12 0.60 17.06
C SER A 396 -30.00 1.54 15.87
N LEU A 397 -28.78 1.68 15.34
CA LEU A 397 -28.46 2.43 14.14
C LEU A 397 -27.50 1.60 13.29
N GLY A 398 -27.75 1.48 11.99
CA GLY A 398 -26.85 0.83 11.04
C GLY A 398 -26.58 -0.66 11.30
N LEU A 399 -27.40 -1.33 12.09
CA LEU A 399 -27.34 -2.76 12.37
C LEU A 399 -28.49 -3.46 11.66
N ASN A 400 -28.22 -4.63 11.05
CA ASN A 400 -29.24 -5.47 10.40
C ASN A 400 -30.16 -6.22 11.38
N VAL A 401 -30.09 -5.87 12.67
CA VAL A 401 -30.90 -6.49 13.72
C VAL A 401 -31.97 -5.49 14.13
N PRO A 402 -33.27 -5.85 14.09
CA PRO A 402 -34.34 -4.99 14.59
C PRO A 402 -34.08 -4.69 16.08
N ALA A 403 -34.19 -3.42 16.47
CA ALA A 403 -34.00 -2.99 17.85
C ALA A 403 -34.94 -3.68 18.83
N SER A 404 -36.12 -4.06 18.37
CA SER A 404 -37.14 -4.76 19.17
C SER A 404 -36.84 -6.27 19.24
N GLY A 405 -36.33 -6.73 20.38
CA GLY A 405 -36.25 -8.15 20.70
C GLY A 405 -34.89 -8.71 21.02
N LEU A 406 -33.77 -7.94 20.89
CA LEU A 406 -32.49 -8.40 21.34
C LEU A 406 -32.39 -8.32 22.87
N SER A 407 -32.24 -9.48 23.50
CA SER A 407 -31.99 -9.62 24.93
C SER A 407 -30.66 -10.37 25.15
N LEU A 408 -29.72 -9.75 25.85
CA LEU A 408 -28.44 -10.32 26.18
C LEU A 408 -28.36 -10.68 27.65
N ASP A 409 -27.81 -11.87 27.95
CA ASP A 409 -27.51 -12.28 29.31
C ASP A 409 -26.08 -11.88 29.65
N PRO A 410 -25.87 -10.93 30.58
CA PRO A 410 -24.52 -10.49 30.97
C PRO A 410 -23.67 -11.60 31.58
N SER A 411 -24.28 -12.66 32.10
CA SER A 411 -23.55 -13.78 32.71
C SER A 411 -22.72 -14.57 31.67
N GLN A 412 -23.11 -14.51 30.40
CA GLN A 412 -22.45 -15.22 29.30
C GLN A 412 -21.22 -14.47 28.74
N SER A 413 -20.95 -13.21 29.18
CA SER A 413 -19.83 -12.44 28.70
C SER A 413 -19.04 -11.83 29.87
N GLN A 414 -17.74 -12.16 29.94
CA GLN A 414 -16.86 -11.55 30.94
C GLN A 414 -16.74 -10.04 30.78
N VAL A 415 -16.82 -9.52 29.54
CA VAL A 415 -16.74 -8.08 29.23
C VAL A 415 -17.98 -7.36 29.76
N LEU A 416 -19.18 -7.91 29.52
CA LEU A 416 -20.42 -7.31 29.99
C LEU A 416 -20.53 -7.35 31.52
N ARG A 417 -20.06 -8.41 32.17
CA ARG A 417 -19.99 -8.48 33.64
C ARG A 417 -19.09 -7.43 34.24
N ARG A 418 -17.90 -7.21 33.66
CA ARG A 418 -16.97 -6.17 34.08
C ARG A 418 -17.55 -4.77 33.91
N LEU A 419 -18.15 -4.47 32.74
CA LEU A 419 -18.78 -3.18 32.48
C LEU A 419 -19.89 -2.86 33.45
N LEU A 420 -20.75 -3.84 33.81
CA LEU A 420 -21.82 -3.65 34.77
C LEU A 420 -21.31 -3.52 36.21
N ALA A 421 -20.20 -4.18 36.55
CA ALA A 421 -19.58 -4.06 37.86
C ALA A 421 -18.87 -2.68 38.05
N GLU A 422 -18.20 -2.19 37.01
CA GLU A 422 -17.50 -0.90 37.03
C GLU A 422 -18.46 0.30 36.94
N ALA A 423 -19.57 0.20 36.22
CA ALA A 423 -20.59 1.23 36.11
C ALA A 423 -21.29 1.55 37.48
N GLY A 424 -21.25 0.60 38.42
CA GLY A 424 -21.70 0.81 39.77
C GLY A 424 -20.80 1.72 40.63
N GLN A 425 -19.59 2.02 40.19
CA GLN A 425 -18.60 2.87 40.89
C GLN A 425 -18.52 4.31 40.33
N LEU A 426 -19.13 4.57 39.16
CA LEU A 426 -19.22 5.91 38.57
C LEU A 426 -20.54 6.60 38.99
N ARG A 427 -20.72 6.84 40.29
CA ARG A 427 -21.71 7.77 40.84
C ARG A 427 -21.04 9.03 41.32
#